data_d8334ec157dbd6b04edca746884a82d9
#
_entry.id   d8334ec157dbd6b04edca746884a82d9
#
_cell.length_a   1.000
_cell.length_b   1.000
_cell.length_c   1.000
_cell.angle_alpha   90.00
_cell.angle_beta   90.00
_cell.angle_gamma   90.00
#
_symmetry.space_group_name_H-M   'P 1'
#
loop_
_entity.id
_entity.type
_entity.pdbx_description
1 polymer ?
#
loop_
_entity_poly.entity_id
_entity_poly.type
_entity_poly.pdbx_seq_one_letter_code
_entity_poly.pdbx_strand_id
1 'polypeptide(L)'
;MSRCYYRKLLCISALLLASLSCGCSSSIQNKAVPFIFVYGVFLGSEPDDAEYMESYETIVVEGQAFSKKDVARLKEAGHTVLSYINVGSIEEYRPYYDDYSQYALDVYENWEDERWVDVTAPEWQDFVVNELAAELRDKGFDGLFVDNLDVYYHYPSEESFEAITSILRSFKSLGFYVSINGGDVYVTECLERFDSARDIFDAVNQETVFTKIIWDKKDKFDKQSGSEREYFQEYLEMVHEKGVDVYLLEYSKDKKMEKKVREYCDEKGYRYYVSRTLNLEVVKS
;
A
#
# COMPACT_ATOMS: atom_id res chain seq x y z
N MET A 1 21.07 -67.77 -21.80
CA MET A 1 22.25 -68.13 -22.65
C MET A 1 23.05 -66.86 -22.81
N SER A 2 24.12 -66.78 -22.06
CA SER A 2 25.52 -66.91 -22.38
C SER A 2 26.16 -65.61 -22.82
N ARG A 3 26.95 -65.11 -22.01
CA ARG A 3 28.40 -64.91 -21.76
C ARG A 3 28.88 -63.59 -22.33
N CYS A 4 29.31 -62.59 -21.47
CA CYS A 4 30.61 -62.48 -20.82
C CYS A 4 31.79 -62.39 -21.85
N TYR A 5 32.52 -61.21 -21.85
CA TYR A 5 33.97 -61.22 -21.67
C TYR A 5 34.58 -59.81 -21.58
N TYR A 6 35.46 -59.67 -20.63
CA TYR A 6 36.44 -58.65 -20.28
C TYR A 6 37.45 -58.27 -21.36
N ARG A 7 38.03 -57.04 -21.27
CA ARG A 7 39.49 -56.71 -21.19
C ARG A 7 39.72 -55.21 -21.22
N LYS A 8 40.28 -54.71 -20.29
CA LYS A 8 41.50 -54.22 -19.65
C LYS A 8 42.50 -53.46 -20.55
N LEU A 9 42.92 -52.29 -20.00
CA LEU A 9 44.21 -51.57 -20.02
C LEU A 9 44.58 -50.82 -21.34
N LEU A 10 44.95 -49.54 -21.22
CA LEU A 10 46.26 -49.02 -20.84
C LEU A 10 46.29 -47.49 -20.75
N CYS A 11 47.07 -46.98 -19.79
CA CYS A 11 47.42 -45.57 -19.57
C CYS A 11 48.23 -44.95 -20.69
N ILE A 12 48.01 -43.70 -21.03
CA ILE A 12 49.08 -42.78 -21.48
C ILE A 12 48.82 -41.40 -20.87
N SER A 13 49.81 -40.93 -20.15
CA SER A 13 49.91 -39.61 -19.54
C SER A 13 50.24 -38.57 -20.60
N ALA A 14 49.50 -37.49 -20.64
CA ALA A 14 49.93 -36.25 -21.30
C ALA A 14 49.68 -35.07 -20.39
N LEU A 15 50.75 -34.54 -19.82
CA LEU A 15 50.78 -33.24 -19.16
C LEU A 15 50.57 -32.16 -20.22
N LEU A 16 49.54 -31.34 -20.02
CA LEU A 16 49.41 -30.04 -20.69
C LEU A 16 49.17 -28.98 -19.64
N LEU A 17 50.14 -28.09 -19.50
CA LEU A 17 50.03 -26.86 -18.75
C LEU A 17 48.87 -26.03 -19.30
N ALA A 18 47.86 -25.75 -18.50
CA ALA A 18 46.88 -24.72 -18.76
C ALA A 18 47.06 -23.60 -17.77
N SER A 19 47.39 -22.43 -18.29
CA SER A 19 47.55 -21.17 -17.64
C SER A 19 46.31 -20.80 -16.82
N LEU A 20 46.49 -20.60 -15.53
CA LEU A 20 45.50 -19.95 -14.64
C LEU A 20 45.33 -18.49 -15.07
N SER A 21 44.28 -18.16 -15.77
CA SER A 21 43.72 -16.81 -15.79
C SER A 21 42.77 -16.71 -14.62
N CYS A 22 43.25 -16.13 -13.53
CA CYS A 22 42.46 -15.78 -12.36
C CYS A 22 41.60 -14.55 -12.73
N GLY A 23 40.43 -14.80 -13.31
CA GLY A 23 39.39 -13.80 -13.46
C GLY A 23 38.65 -13.67 -12.12
N CYS A 24 39.05 -12.73 -11.28
CA CYS A 24 38.23 -12.26 -10.18
C CYS A 24 37.01 -11.56 -10.73
N SER A 25 35.94 -12.30 -11.03
CA SER A 25 34.61 -11.74 -11.05
C SER A 25 34.17 -11.60 -9.60
N SER A 26 34.38 -10.41 -9.05
CA SER A 26 33.66 -9.99 -7.86
C SER A 26 32.18 -9.86 -8.21
N SER A 27 31.45 -10.95 -8.12
CA SER A 27 29.99 -10.88 -7.98
C SER A 27 29.72 -10.17 -6.66
N ILE A 28 29.40 -8.91 -6.73
CA ILE A 28 28.75 -8.22 -5.62
C ILE A 28 27.42 -8.95 -5.44
N GLN A 29 27.40 -9.94 -4.56
CA GLN A 29 26.15 -10.44 -4.00
C GLN A 29 25.59 -9.29 -3.19
N ASN A 30 24.62 -8.57 -3.74
CA ASN A 30 23.71 -7.75 -2.96
C ASN A 30 23.08 -8.71 -1.94
N LYS A 31 23.62 -8.71 -0.72
CA LYS A 31 22.90 -9.32 0.40
C LYS A 31 21.68 -8.44 0.59
N ALA A 32 20.51 -8.97 0.21
CA ALA A 32 19.24 -8.37 0.57
C ALA A 32 19.27 -8.14 2.09
N VAL A 33 19.15 -6.90 2.51
CA VAL A 33 19.02 -6.57 3.94
C VAL A 33 17.64 -7.13 4.34
N PRO A 34 17.57 -7.99 5.38
CA PRO A 34 16.27 -8.52 5.78
C PRO A 34 15.39 -7.37 6.25
N PHE A 35 14.17 -7.29 5.75
CA PHE A 35 13.19 -6.32 6.21
C PHE A 35 12.91 -6.53 7.70
N ILE A 36 12.85 -5.44 8.46
CA ILE A 36 12.57 -5.44 9.90
C ILE A 36 11.09 -5.21 10.14
N PHE A 37 10.47 -4.42 9.26
CA PHE A 37 9.05 -4.06 9.34
C PHE A 37 8.33 -4.57 8.09
N VAL A 38 7.10 -5.01 8.27
CA VAL A 38 6.31 -5.58 7.16
C VAL A 38 5.63 -4.49 6.34
N TYR A 39 5.32 -3.33 6.95
CA TYR A 39 4.50 -2.29 6.34
C TYR A 39 4.92 -0.89 6.77
N GLY A 40 4.91 0.08 5.85
CA GLY A 40 5.16 1.50 6.12
C GLY A 40 4.43 2.41 5.15
N VAL A 41 3.96 3.57 5.64
CA VAL A 41 3.24 4.59 4.86
C VAL A 41 4.00 5.90 4.90
N PHE A 42 4.40 6.42 3.73
CA PHE A 42 5.35 7.53 3.56
C PHE A 42 4.86 8.56 2.53
N LEU A 43 3.61 9.03 2.68
CA LEU A 43 2.99 9.92 1.69
C LEU A 43 3.66 11.30 1.59
N GLY A 44 4.22 11.79 2.70
CA GLY A 44 4.94 13.07 2.73
C GLY A 44 6.43 12.94 2.42
N SER A 45 6.88 11.83 1.85
CA SER A 45 8.31 11.58 1.58
C SER A 45 8.61 11.62 0.09
N GLU A 46 9.82 12.09 -0.23
CA GLU A 46 10.31 12.24 -1.60
C GLU A 46 11.19 11.04 -2.01
N PRO A 47 11.47 10.83 -3.32
CA PRO A 47 12.32 9.75 -3.80
C PRO A 47 13.74 9.70 -3.18
N ASP A 48 14.26 10.86 -2.76
CA ASP A 48 15.56 10.97 -2.10
C ASP A 48 15.54 10.42 -0.66
N ASP A 49 14.37 10.21 -0.10
CA ASP A 49 14.18 9.65 1.24
C ASP A 49 14.17 8.10 1.26
N ALA A 50 14.37 7.45 0.13
CA ALA A 50 14.27 6.00 -0.02
C ALA A 50 15.16 5.20 0.97
N GLU A 51 16.32 5.76 1.39
CA GLU A 51 17.21 5.13 2.36
C GLU A 51 16.54 4.89 3.73
N TYR A 52 15.56 5.71 4.11
CA TYR A 52 14.80 5.56 5.38
C TYR A 52 13.69 4.53 5.28
N MET A 53 13.37 4.06 4.07
CA MET A 53 12.34 3.05 3.79
C MET A 53 12.92 1.63 3.69
N GLU A 54 14.26 1.47 3.59
CA GLU A 54 14.94 0.18 3.36
C GLU A 54 14.55 -0.94 4.33
N SER A 55 14.09 -0.60 5.53
CA SER A 55 13.71 -1.57 6.55
C SER A 55 12.30 -2.15 6.37
N TYR A 56 11.52 -1.68 5.41
CA TYR A 56 10.11 -2.03 5.21
C TYR A 56 9.90 -2.94 3.99
N GLU A 57 9.14 -4.02 4.14
CA GLU A 57 8.81 -4.93 3.04
C GLU A 57 7.82 -4.31 2.06
N THR A 58 6.68 -3.83 2.58
CA THR A 58 5.65 -3.12 1.82
C THR A 58 5.67 -1.64 2.18
N ILE A 59 5.77 -0.79 1.17
CA ILE A 59 5.78 0.66 1.34
C ILE A 59 4.66 1.31 0.52
N VAL A 60 4.04 2.33 1.09
CA VAL A 60 3.06 3.19 0.42
C VAL A 60 3.69 4.56 0.26
N VAL A 61 3.66 5.11 -0.94
CA VAL A 61 4.20 6.44 -1.26
C VAL A 61 3.23 7.26 -2.11
N GLU A 62 3.44 8.58 -2.17
CA GLU A 62 2.74 9.46 -3.11
C GLU A 62 3.28 9.23 -4.54
N GLY A 63 2.56 8.40 -5.31
CA GLY A 63 3.04 7.92 -6.60
C GLY A 63 3.24 8.99 -7.66
N GLN A 64 2.63 10.17 -7.52
CA GLN A 64 2.86 11.27 -8.44
C GLN A 64 4.25 11.90 -8.27
N ALA A 65 4.82 11.86 -7.05
CA ALA A 65 6.17 12.34 -6.76
C ALA A 65 7.26 11.39 -7.27
N PHE A 66 6.96 10.10 -7.46
CA PHE A 66 7.93 9.08 -7.84
C PHE A 66 7.93 8.84 -9.35
N SER A 67 9.12 8.87 -9.96
CA SER A 67 9.29 8.49 -11.36
C SER A 67 9.34 6.96 -11.52
N LYS A 68 9.14 6.48 -12.75
CA LYS A 68 9.31 5.05 -13.10
C LYS A 68 10.67 4.48 -12.65
N LYS A 69 11.72 5.28 -12.71
CA LYS A 69 13.07 4.88 -12.28
C LYS A 69 13.16 4.72 -10.76
N ASP A 70 12.48 5.59 -10.01
CA ASP A 70 12.46 5.51 -8.55
C ASP A 70 11.70 4.29 -8.08
N VAL A 71 10.53 4.02 -8.67
CA VAL A 71 9.76 2.79 -8.40
C VAL A 71 10.58 1.54 -8.73
N ALA A 72 11.25 1.51 -9.89
CA ALA A 72 12.10 0.38 -10.27
C ALA A 72 13.23 0.16 -9.25
N ARG A 73 13.89 1.23 -8.76
CA ARG A 73 14.92 1.16 -7.73
C ARG A 73 14.42 0.54 -6.43
N LEU A 74 13.23 0.94 -5.96
CA LEU A 74 12.61 0.39 -4.76
C LEU A 74 12.29 -1.10 -4.94
N LYS A 75 11.75 -1.48 -6.09
CA LYS A 75 11.44 -2.88 -6.42
C LYS A 75 12.70 -3.75 -6.56
N GLU A 76 13.77 -3.23 -7.13
CA GLU A 76 15.07 -3.91 -7.21
C GLU A 76 15.70 -4.12 -5.81
N ALA A 77 15.39 -3.25 -4.84
CA ALA A 77 15.75 -3.45 -3.43
C ALA A 77 14.88 -4.50 -2.73
N GLY A 78 13.80 -4.97 -3.36
CA GLY A 78 12.93 -6.04 -2.89
C GLY A 78 11.60 -5.57 -2.28
N HIS A 79 11.32 -4.26 -2.32
CA HIS A 79 10.06 -3.73 -1.78
C HIS A 79 8.86 -4.08 -2.66
N THR A 80 7.71 -4.32 -2.01
CA THR A 80 6.39 -4.17 -2.63
C THR A 80 5.98 -2.71 -2.51
N VAL A 81 5.70 -2.05 -3.63
CA VAL A 81 5.48 -0.60 -3.66
C VAL A 81 4.05 -0.29 -4.07
N LEU A 82 3.28 0.30 -3.14
CA LEU A 82 1.93 0.78 -3.39
C LEU A 82 1.95 2.30 -3.58
N SER A 83 1.09 2.78 -4.49
CA SER A 83 0.84 4.20 -4.67
C SER A 83 -0.42 4.65 -3.96
N TYR A 84 -0.37 5.78 -3.28
CA TYR A 84 -1.57 6.52 -2.92
C TYR A 84 -2.35 6.92 -4.19
N ILE A 85 -3.67 6.83 -4.11
CA ILE A 85 -4.61 7.36 -5.08
C ILE A 85 -5.89 7.81 -4.36
N ASN A 86 -6.31 9.04 -4.62
CA ASN A 86 -7.54 9.57 -4.07
C ASN A 86 -8.70 9.29 -5.04
N VAL A 87 -9.76 8.65 -4.54
CA VAL A 87 -10.94 8.31 -5.34
C VAL A 87 -12.17 9.12 -4.90
N GLY A 88 -12.31 9.36 -3.61
CA GLY A 88 -13.52 9.98 -3.05
C GLY A 88 -13.43 11.47 -2.85
N SER A 89 -12.26 12.05 -3.03
CA SER A 89 -12.06 13.50 -2.93
C SER A 89 -11.04 14.01 -3.94
N ILE A 90 -10.90 15.32 -4.03
CA ILE A 90 -9.95 16.01 -4.90
C ILE A 90 -9.30 17.17 -4.14
N GLU A 91 -7.95 17.19 -4.14
CA GLU A 91 -7.16 18.21 -3.50
C GLU A 91 -6.88 19.39 -4.46
N GLU A 92 -7.02 20.64 -3.97
CA GLU A 92 -6.88 21.87 -4.78
C GLU A 92 -5.48 22.07 -5.38
N TYR A 93 -4.46 21.46 -4.78
CA TYR A 93 -3.09 21.54 -5.27
C TYR A 93 -2.77 20.56 -6.43
N ARG A 94 -3.67 19.64 -6.74
CA ARG A 94 -3.46 18.67 -7.82
C ARG A 94 -3.47 19.36 -9.18
N PRO A 95 -2.57 19.00 -10.10
CA PRO A 95 -2.48 19.64 -11.41
C PRO A 95 -3.73 19.50 -12.26
N TYR A 96 -4.60 18.55 -11.95
CA TYR A 96 -5.84 18.26 -12.63
C TYR A 96 -7.10 18.85 -11.93
N TYR A 97 -6.89 19.61 -10.83
CA TYR A 97 -8.03 20.14 -10.06
C TYR A 97 -8.98 20.99 -10.90
N ASP A 98 -8.43 21.91 -11.70
CA ASP A 98 -9.25 22.82 -12.52
C ASP A 98 -10.13 22.06 -13.54
N ASP A 99 -9.66 20.93 -14.04
CA ASP A 99 -10.36 20.12 -15.04
C ASP A 99 -11.52 19.32 -14.43
N TYR A 100 -11.43 18.96 -13.14
CA TYR A 100 -12.40 18.10 -12.45
C TYR A 100 -13.10 18.76 -11.27
N SER A 101 -12.77 19.98 -10.88
CA SER A 101 -13.38 20.73 -9.78
C SER A 101 -14.89 20.92 -9.92
N GLN A 102 -15.41 20.82 -11.14
CA GLN A 102 -16.86 20.86 -11.40
C GLN A 102 -17.63 19.68 -10.79
N TYR A 103 -16.94 18.58 -10.44
CA TYR A 103 -17.51 17.41 -9.75
C TYR A 103 -17.27 17.47 -8.24
N ALA A 104 -16.61 18.53 -7.74
CA ALA A 104 -16.42 18.73 -6.31
C ALA A 104 -17.75 19.00 -5.61
N LEU A 105 -17.90 18.38 -4.45
CA LEU A 105 -19.04 18.53 -3.56
C LEU A 105 -18.68 19.45 -2.38
N ASP A 106 -18.94 19.02 -1.15
CA ASP A 106 -18.64 19.79 0.04
C ASP A 106 -17.15 19.75 0.41
N VAL A 107 -16.72 20.65 1.28
CA VAL A 107 -15.37 20.70 1.85
C VAL A 107 -15.12 19.43 2.65
N TYR A 108 -13.94 18.82 2.47
CA TYR A 108 -13.50 17.73 3.31
C TYR A 108 -13.12 18.25 4.71
N GLU A 109 -13.65 17.64 5.75
CA GLU A 109 -13.42 18.08 7.11
C GLU A 109 -11.94 17.91 7.51
N ASN A 110 -11.40 18.94 8.14
CA ASN A 110 -10.00 19.03 8.58
C ASN A 110 -8.93 19.21 7.49
N TRP A 111 -9.29 19.19 6.22
CA TRP A 111 -8.41 19.48 5.10
C TRP A 111 -9.04 20.55 4.21
N GLU A 112 -8.74 21.84 4.49
CA GLU A 112 -9.41 23.00 3.90
C GLU A 112 -9.23 23.10 2.37
N ASP A 113 -8.17 22.52 1.83
CA ASP A 113 -7.80 22.46 0.43
C ASP A 113 -8.27 21.17 -0.29
N GLU A 114 -9.21 20.43 0.34
CA GLU A 114 -9.75 19.20 -0.19
C GLU A 114 -11.27 19.23 -0.25
N ARG A 115 -11.83 18.61 -1.27
CA ARG A 115 -13.28 18.52 -1.51
C ARG A 115 -13.68 17.08 -1.77
N TRP A 116 -14.79 16.65 -1.18
CA TRP A 116 -15.46 15.44 -1.64
C TRP A 116 -15.78 15.54 -3.12
N VAL A 117 -15.81 14.42 -3.84
CA VAL A 117 -16.08 14.39 -5.28
C VAL A 117 -17.29 13.50 -5.58
N ASP A 118 -18.06 13.87 -6.59
CA ASP A 118 -19.12 13.04 -7.12
C ASP A 118 -18.52 11.83 -7.87
N VAL A 119 -18.40 10.72 -7.15
CA VAL A 119 -17.86 9.46 -7.69
C VAL A 119 -18.76 8.85 -8.77
N THR A 120 -20.00 9.32 -8.90
CA THR A 120 -20.94 8.85 -9.94
C THR A 120 -20.70 9.51 -11.29
N ALA A 121 -19.94 10.62 -11.33
CA ALA A 121 -19.60 11.32 -12.56
C ALA A 121 -18.74 10.43 -13.48
N PRO A 122 -19.20 10.09 -14.70
CA PRO A 122 -18.49 9.20 -15.61
C PRO A 122 -17.09 9.72 -15.98
N GLU A 123 -16.93 11.05 -16.12
CA GLU A 123 -15.67 11.68 -16.48
C GLU A 123 -14.65 11.56 -15.35
N TRP A 124 -15.08 11.64 -14.08
CA TRP A 124 -14.23 11.39 -12.92
C TRP A 124 -13.78 9.94 -12.86
N GLN A 125 -14.71 8.99 -13.06
CA GLN A 125 -14.38 7.57 -13.09
C GLN A 125 -13.38 7.24 -14.20
N ASP A 126 -13.61 7.77 -15.41
CA ASP A 126 -12.72 7.57 -16.56
C ASP A 126 -11.32 8.11 -16.27
N PHE A 127 -11.21 9.32 -15.74
CA PHE A 127 -9.95 9.96 -15.37
C PHE A 127 -9.20 9.13 -14.32
N VAL A 128 -9.84 8.75 -13.22
CA VAL A 128 -9.21 7.99 -12.13
C VAL A 128 -8.70 6.63 -12.61
N VAL A 129 -9.45 5.95 -13.48
CA VAL A 129 -9.09 4.61 -13.96
C VAL A 129 -8.13 4.67 -15.15
N ASN A 130 -8.45 5.45 -16.18
CA ASN A 130 -7.78 5.40 -17.47
C ASN A 130 -6.61 6.39 -17.59
N GLU A 131 -6.51 7.37 -16.70
CA GLU A 131 -5.38 8.29 -16.64
C GLU A 131 -4.55 8.07 -15.38
N LEU A 132 -5.06 8.33 -14.18
CA LEU A 132 -4.28 8.25 -12.94
C LEU A 132 -3.78 6.83 -12.67
N ALA A 133 -4.67 5.85 -12.58
CA ALA A 133 -4.25 4.48 -12.28
C ALA A 133 -3.42 3.88 -13.42
N ALA A 134 -3.72 4.22 -14.68
CA ALA A 134 -2.90 3.78 -15.82
C ALA A 134 -1.48 4.35 -15.77
N GLU A 135 -1.30 5.62 -15.38
CA GLU A 135 0.02 6.21 -15.17
C GLU A 135 0.80 5.48 -14.06
N LEU A 136 0.15 5.21 -12.93
CA LEU A 136 0.77 4.49 -11.81
C LEU A 136 1.19 3.07 -12.21
N ARG A 137 0.35 2.37 -12.98
CA ARG A 137 0.72 1.07 -13.56
C ARG A 137 1.93 1.17 -14.48
N ASP A 138 1.99 2.18 -15.33
CA ASP A 138 3.10 2.39 -16.26
C ASP A 138 4.40 2.79 -15.55
N LYS A 139 4.30 3.44 -14.38
CA LYS A 139 5.43 3.66 -13.46
C LYS A 139 5.91 2.37 -12.80
N GLY A 140 5.08 1.32 -12.74
CA GLY A 140 5.44 -0.02 -12.25
C GLY A 140 5.08 -0.30 -10.80
N PHE A 141 4.15 0.45 -10.21
CA PHE A 141 3.61 0.16 -8.88
C PHE A 141 2.94 -1.21 -8.82
N ASP A 142 3.07 -1.90 -7.67
CA ASP A 142 2.48 -3.23 -7.44
C ASP A 142 1.01 -3.13 -7.01
N GLY A 143 0.63 -2.01 -6.40
CA GLY A 143 -0.72 -1.82 -5.89
C GLY A 143 -1.07 -0.37 -5.64
N LEU A 144 -2.30 -0.18 -5.18
CA LEU A 144 -2.87 1.11 -4.85
C LEU A 144 -3.32 1.13 -3.39
N PHE A 145 -3.05 2.25 -2.74
CA PHE A 145 -3.60 2.65 -1.45
C PHE A 145 -4.70 3.66 -1.77
N VAL A 146 -5.95 3.17 -1.76
CA VAL A 146 -7.12 3.89 -2.25
C VAL A 146 -7.76 4.65 -1.11
N ASP A 147 -7.78 5.95 -1.21
CA ASP A 147 -8.22 6.84 -0.14
C ASP A 147 -9.63 7.42 -0.38
N ASN A 148 -10.23 7.85 0.73
CA ASN A 148 -11.47 8.61 0.80
C ASN A 148 -12.73 7.90 0.29
N LEU A 149 -12.80 6.56 0.41
CA LEU A 149 -14.06 5.85 0.16
C LEU A 149 -15.15 6.17 1.20
N ASP A 150 -14.81 6.94 2.25
CA ASP A 150 -15.76 7.59 3.16
C ASP A 150 -16.74 8.54 2.46
N VAL A 151 -16.45 8.93 1.21
CA VAL A 151 -17.42 9.61 0.34
C VAL A 151 -18.75 8.86 0.29
N TYR A 152 -18.73 7.53 0.36
CA TYR A 152 -19.95 6.72 0.41
C TYR A 152 -20.75 6.93 1.70
N TYR A 153 -20.08 7.13 2.83
CA TYR A 153 -20.78 7.49 4.09
C TYR A 153 -21.45 8.85 3.99
N HIS A 154 -20.80 9.82 3.35
CA HIS A 154 -21.35 11.19 3.21
C HIS A 154 -22.47 11.27 2.14
N TYR A 155 -22.34 10.52 1.05
CA TYR A 155 -23.28 10.54 -0.08
C TYR A 155 -23.74 9.12 -0.45
N PRO A 156 -24.45 8.43 0.48
CA PRO A 156 -24.85 7.04 0.25
C PRO A 156 -25.95 6.94 -0.80
N SER A 157 -25.70 6.19 -1.84
CA SER A 157 -26.68 5.83 -2.87
C SER A 157 -26.27 4.54 -3.57
N GLU A 158 -27.19 3.87 -4.25
CA GLU A 158 -26.84 2.70 -5.06
C GLU A 158 -25.87 3.07 -6.17
N GLU A 159 -26.05 4.22 -6.80
CA GLU A 159 -25.18 4.73 -7.84
C GLU A 159 -23.74 4.95 -7.33
N SER A 160 -23.58 5.51 -6.11
CA SER A 160 -22.27 5.70 -5.47
C SER A 160 -21.61 4.36 -5.16
N PHE A 161 -22.37 3.40 -4.63
CA PHE A 161 -21.88 2.05 -4.36
C PHE A 161 -21.38 1.35 -5.64
N GLU A 162 -22.19 1.38 -6.69
CA GLU A 162 -21.83 0.77 -7.98
C GLU A 162 -20.64 1.48 -8.64
N ALA A 163 -20.56 2.80 -8.56
CA ALA A 163 -19.45 3.60 -9.08
C ALA A 163 -18.13 3.23 -8.42
N ILE A 164 -18.07 3.25 -7.09
CA ILE A 164 -16.88 2.86 -6.33
C ILE A 164 -16.49 1.41 -6.65
N THR A 165 -17.46 0.49 -6.63
CA THR A 165 -17.22 -0.92 -6.95
C THR A 165 -16.64 -1.09 -8.37
N SER A 166 -17.13 -0.33 -9.34
CA SER A 166 -16.64 -0.34 -10.73
C SER A 166 -15.21 0.17 -10.83
N ILE A 167 -14.88 1.27 -10.14
CA ILE A 167 -13.51 1.82 -10.07
C ILE A 167 -12.55 0.78 -9.49
N LEU A 168 -12.88 0.20 -8.34
CA LEU A 168 -12.02 -0.78 -7.67
C LEU A 168 -11.82 -2.05 -8.51
N ARG A 169 -12.87 -2.57 -9.15
CA ARG A 169 -12.75 -3.69 -10.10
C ARG A 169 -11.88 -3.35 -11.30
N SER A 170 -11.93 -2.11 -11.76
CA SER A 170 -11.05 -1.64 -12.83
C SER A 170 -9.59 -1.64 -12.39
N PHE A 171 -9.28 -1.20 -11.15
CA PHE A 171 -7.94 -1.30 -10.59
C PHE A 171 -7.46 -2.77 -10.49
N LYS A 172 -8.32 -3.68 -10.05
CA LYS A 172 -8.02 -5.12 -10.05
C LYS A 172 -7.74 -5.65 -11.46
N SER A 173 -8.52 -5.21 -12.45
CA SER A 173 -8.34 -5.59 -13.86
C SER A 173 -7.04 -5.06 -14.46
N LEU A 174 -6.53 -3.93 -13.96
CA LEU A 174 -5.20 -3.39 -14.28
C LEU A 174 -4.05 -4.18 -13.61
N GLY A 175 -4.36 -5.13 -12.72
CA GLY A 175 -3.41 -6.00 -12.05
C GLY A 175 -2.88 -5.49 -10.72
N PHE A 176 -3.47 -4.45 -10.15
CA PHE A 176 -3.06 -3.90 -8.86
C PHE A 176 -3.50 -4.77 -7.67
N TYR A 177 -2.67 -4.81 -6.65
CA TYR A 177 -3.10 -5.08 -5.29
C TYR A 177 -3.81 -3.82 -4.76
N VAL A 178 -5.06 -3.96 -4.31
CA VAL A 178 -5.92 -2.85 -3.90
C VAL A 178 -6.11 -2.87 -2.39
N SER A 179 -5.57 -1.85 -1.71
CA SER A 179 -5.76 -1.60 -0.27
C SER A 179 -6.61 -0.35 -0.08
N ILE A 180 -7.78 -0.51 0.53
CA ILE A 180 -8.68 0.62 0.84
C ILE A 180 -8.24 1.26 2.16
N ASN A 181 -8.09 2.58 2.18
CA ASN A 181 -7.85 3.36 3.40
C ASN A 181 -9.16 3.96 3.90
N GLY A 182 -9.57 3.63 5.12
CA GLY A 182 -10.88 4.02 5.65
C GLY A 182 -12.05 3.31 4.95
N GLY A 183 -13.16 4.03 4.74
CA GLY A 183 -14.32 3.56 3.97
C GLY A 183 -15.06 2.38 4.59
N ASP A 184 -15.09 2.27 5.91
CA ASP A 184 -15.65 1.15 6.67
C ASP A 184 -17.12 0.87 6.34
N VAL A 185 -17.90 1.90 6.05
CA VAL A 185 -19.32 1.77 5.64
C VAL A 185 -19.42 1.10 4.26
N TYR A 186 -18.64 1.54 3.29
CA TYR A 186 -18.60 0.93 1.96
C TYR A 186 -18.10 -0.53 2.02
N VAL A 187 -17.01 -0.75 2.77
CA VAL A 187 -16.41 -2.09 2.90
C VAL A 187 -17.39 -3.05 3.57
N THR A 188 -18.05 -2.64 4.64
CA THR A 188 -19.05 -3.46 5.34
C THR A 188 -20.16 -3.87 4.40
N GLU A 189 -20.74 -2.91 3.68
CA GLU A 189 -21.82 -3.19 2.74
C GLU A 189 -21.36 -4.08 1.58
N CYS A 190 -20.15 -3.88 1.08
CA CYS A 190 -19.55 -4.72 0.05
C CYS A 190 -19.42 -6.18 0.52
N LEU A 191 -18.93 -6.40 1.76
CA LEU A 191 -18.79 -7.73 2.34
C LEU A 191 -20.11 -8.39 2.74
N GLU A 192 -21.18 -7.62 2.89
CA GLU A 192 -22.55 -8.12 3.06
C GLU A 192 -23.22 -8.50 1.73
N ARG A 193 -22.97 -7.72 0.67
CA ARG A 193 -23.56 -7.92 -0.66
C ARG A 193 -22.92 -9.05 -1.45
N PHE A 194 -21.61 -9.28 -1.27
CA PHE A 194 -20.84 -10.23 -2.07
C PHE A 194 -20.26 -11.36 -1.20
N ASP A 195 -20.31 -12.59 -1.71
CA ASP A 195 -19.70 -13.75 -1.03
C ASP A 195 -18.18 -13.62 -0.90
N SER A 196 -17.55 -12.89 -1.81
CA SER A 196 -16.12 -12.58 -1.83
C SER A 196 -15.90 -11.19 -2.44
N ALA A 197 -15.05 -10.39 -1.80
CA ALA A 197 -14.63 -9.08 -2.32
C ALA A 197 -13.28 -9.12 -3.07
N ARG A 198 -12.69 -10.30 -3.31
CA ARG A 198 -11.34 -10.44 -3.88
C ARG A 198 -11.20 -9.90 -5.31
N ASP A 199 -12.29 -9.76 -6.04
CA ASP A 199 -12.32 -9.11 -7.35
C ASP A 199 -12.51 -7.59 -7.27
N ILE A 200 -12.67 -7.06 -6.04
CA ILE A 200 -12.89 -5.63 -5.77
C ILE A 200 -11.68 -5.05 -5.04
N PHE A 201 -11.29 -5.64 -3.91
CA PHE A 201 -10.11 -5.24 -3.13
C PHE A 201 -9.45 -6.42 -2.43
N ASP A 202 -8.19 -6.25 -2.02
CA ASP A 202 -7.38 -7.26 -1.35
C ASP A 202 -7.22 -6.98 0.14
N ALA A 203 -7.20 -5.71 0.52
CA ALA A 203 -6.90 -5.27 1.86
C ALA A 203 -7.70 -4.03 2.29
N VAL A 204 -7.77 -3.88 3.61
CA VAL A 204 -8.22 -2.64 4.26
C VAL A 204 -7.09 -2.11 5.14
N ASN A 205 -6.81 -0.83 5.03
CA ASN A 205 -6.01 -0.07 5.98
C ASN A 205 -6.95 0.80 6.81
N GLN A 206 -6.91 0.66 8.13
CA GLN A 206 -7.70 1.48 9.04
C GLN A 206 -6.80 2.40 9.84
N GLU A 207 -7.10 3.68 9.81
CA GLU A 207 -6.41 4.69 10.59
C GLU A 207 -7.00 4.82 11.98
N THR A 208 -6.16 5.23 12.94
CA THR A 208 -6.59 5.74 14.27
C THR A 208 -7.47 4.79 15.10
N VAL A 209 -7.23 3.48 15.03
CA VAL A 209 -7.92 2.50 15.87
C VAL A 209 -7.58 2.68 17.35
N PHE A 210 -6.31 2.90 17.68
CA PHE A 210 -5.80 3.08 19.04
C PHE A 210 -5.53 4.53 19.40
N THR A 211 -5.32 5.37 18.40
CA THR A 211 -4.95 6.78 18.56
C THR A 211 -5.99 7.68 17.90
N LYS A 212 -5.93 8.97 18.20
CA LYS A 212 -6.69 10.00 17.49
C LYS A 212 -5.83 11.22 17.22
N ILE A 213 -6.10 11.88 16.11
CA ILE A 213 -5.44 13.11 15.70
C ILE A 213 -6.09 14.28 16.44
N ILE A 214 -5.27 15.21 16.93
CA ILE A 214 -5.72 16.46 17.54
C ILE A 214 -5.47 17.59 16.54
N TRP A 215 -6.47 17.86 15.74
CA TRP A 215 -6.38 18.69 14.54
C TRP A 215 -5.95 20.15 14.77
N ASP A 216 -6.21 20.71 15.96
CA ASP A 216 -5.79 22.08 16.33
C ASP A 216 -4.30 22.23 16.65
N LYS A 217 -3.53 21.14 16.58
CA LYS A 217 -2.11 21.11 16.94
C LYS A 217 -1.32 20.17 16.04
N LYS A 218 -0.29 20.73 15.40
CA LYS A 218 0.61 19.95 14.53
C LYS A 218 1.20 18.74 15.24
N ASP A 219 1.07 17.56 14.62
CA ASP A 219 1.62 16.27 15.08
C ASP A 219 1.30 15.96 16.55
N LYS A 220 0.10 16.32 16.98
CA LYS A 220 -0.38 15.95 18.30
C LYS A 220 -1.43 14.85 18.20
N PHE A 221 -1.16 13.79 18.93
CA PHE A 221 -1.98 12.60 18.96
C PHE A 221 -2.37 12.27 20.39
N ASP A 222 -3.51 11.62 20.57
CA ASP A 222 -4.03 11.18 21.88
C ASP A 222 -4.57 9.75 21.73
N LYS A 223 -5.02 9.17 22.82
CA LYS A 223 -5.64 7.85 22.81
C LYS A 223 -7.06 7.94 22.23
N GLN A 224 -7.40 6.97 21.40
CA GLN A 224 -8.76 6.82 20.90
C GLN A 224 -9.74 6.51 22.04
N SER A 225 -11.02 6.94 21.90
CA SER A 225 -12.09 6.59 22.84
C SER A 225 -12.27 5.07 22.92
N GLY A 226 -12.87 4.59 24.03
CA GLY A 226 -13.11 3.16 24.19
C GLY A 226 -14.09 2.63 23.16
N SER A 227 -15.18 3.35 22.92
CA SER A 227 -16.24 2.98 21.97
C SER A 227 -15.77 2.97 20.52
N GLU A 228 -15.03 3.99 20.11
CA GLU A 228 -14.50 4.08 18.75
C GLU A 228 -13.49 2.95 18.45
N ARG A 229 -12.58 2.74 19.40
CA ARG A 229 -11.64 1.64 19.28
C ARG A 229 -12.34 0.28 19.22
N GLU A 230 -13.34 0.03 20.04
CA GLU A 230 -14.12 -1.21 20.06
C GLU A 230 -14.82 -1.42 18.71
N TYR A 231 -15.46 -0.38 18.19
CA TYR A 231 -16.10 -0.40 16.87
C TYR A 231 -15.12 -0.80 15.77
N PHE A 232 -13.96 -0.14 15.66
CA PHE A 232 -12.99 -0.49 14.61
C PHE A 232 -12.36 -1.87 14.83
N GLN A 233 -12.17 -2.30 16.07
CA GLN A 233 -11.66 -3.65 16.33
C GLN A 233 -12.65 -4.73 15.87
N GLU A 234 -13.95 -4.56 16.14
CA GLU A 234 -15.01 -5.47 15.67
C GLU A 234 -15.10 -5.45 14.13
N TYR A 235 -15.06 -4.28 13.52
CA TYR A 235 -15.03 -4.12 12.07
C TYR A 235 -13.84 -4.85 11.43
N LEU A 236 -12.63 -4.66 11.94
CA LEU A 236 -11.44 -5.32 11.41
C LEU A 236 -11.43 -6.84 11.60
N GLU A 237 -12.01 -7.34 12.68
CA GLU A 237 -12.21 -8.78 12.88
C GLU A 237 -13.14 -9.35 11.81
N MET A 238 -14.27 -8.67 11.53
CA MET A 238 -15.20 -9.06 10.47
C MET A 238 -14.53 -9.06 9.09
N VAL A 239 -13.76 -8.01 8.77
CA VAL A 239 -12.99 -7.90 7.52
C VAL A 239 -12.01 -9.08 7.38
N HIS A 240 -11.25 -9.37 8.42
CA HIS A 240 -10.27 -10.46 8.44
C HIS A 240 -10.91 -11.84 8.30
N GLU A 241 -12.05 -12.08 8.96
CA GLU A 241 -12.81 -13.33 8.84
C GLU A 241 -13.32 -13.58 7.41
N LYS A 242 -13.55 -12.53 6.64
CA LYS A 242 -13.89 -12.61 5.21
C LYS A 242 -12.67 -12.85 4.31
N GLY A 243 -11.48 -12.99 4.88
CA GLY A 243 -10.24 -13.29 4.18
C GLY A 243 -9.60 -12.10 3.48
N VAL A 244 -9.91 -10.89 3.91
CA VAL A 244 -9.30 -9.63 3.47
C VAL A 244 -8.11 -9.33 4.38
N ASP A 245 -6.99 -8.87 3.80
CA ASP A 245 -5.82 -8.46 4.56
C ASP A 245 -6.12 -7.18 5.37
N VAL A 246 -5.59 -7.11 6.59
CA VAL A 246 -5.82 -5.97 7.49
C VAL A 246 -4.51 -5.25 7.77
N TYR A 247 -4.53 -3.95 7.59
CA TYR A 247 -3.44 -3.02 7.93
C TYR A 247 -3.96 -1.95 8.90
N LEU A 248 -3.11 -1.52 9.82
CA LEU A 248 -3.38 -0.38 10.70
C LEU A 248 -2.37 0.74 10.43
N LEU A 249 -2.88 1.96 10.33
CA LEU A 249 -2.08 3.18 10.33
C LEU A 249 -2.39 3.98 11.59
N GLU A 250 -1.41 4.13 12.45
CA GLU A 250 -1.55 4.79 13.74
C GLU A 250 -0.60 6.00 13.84
N TYR A 251 -0.95 6.93 14.71
CA TYR A 251 -0.15 8.14 14.91
C TYR A 251 0.26 8.27 16.37
N SER A 252 1.55 8.13 16.67
CA SER A 252 2.02 8.24 18.05
C SER A 252 3.50 8.59 18.17
N LYS A 253 3.84 9.38 19.20
CA LYS A 253 5.21 9.58 19.69
C LYS A 253 5.50 8.80 20.99
N ASP A 254 4.48 8.08 21.51
CA ASP A 254 4.58 7.29 22.75
C ASP A 254 4.93 5.83 22.44
N LYS A 255 6.11 5.41 22.86
CA LYS A 255 6.59 4.02 22.71
C LYS A 255 5.69 2.96 23.37
N LYS A 256 4.90 3.35 24.40
CA LYS A 256 3.96 2.41 25.03
C LYS A 256 2.76 2.17 24.13
N MET A 257 2.31 3.21 23.44
CA MET A 257 1.24 3.08 22.44
C MET A 257 1.71 2.25 21.25
N GLU A 258 2.88 2.54 20.70
CA GLU A 258 3.51 1.75 19.63
C GLU A 258 3.61 0.26 19.99
N LYS A 259 4.06 -0.04 21.22
CA LYS A 259 4.11 -1.42 21.73
C LYS A 259 2.71 -2.05 21.79
N LYS A 260 1.68 -1.31 22.24
CA LYS A 260 0.31 -1.80 22.32
C LYS A 260 -0.27 -2.14 20.95
N VAL A 261 -0.07 -1.26 19.96
CA VAL A 261 -0.49 -1.49 18.57
C VAL A 261 0.19 -2.75 18.02
N ARG A 262 1.51 -2.86 18.20
CA ARG A 262 2.26 -4.03 17.76
C ARG A 262 1.72 -5.33 18.37
N GLU A 263 1.56 -5.38 19.71
CA GLU A 263 1.08 -6.59 20.41
C GLU A 263 -0.31 -7.02 19.90
N TYR A 264 -1.20 -6.07 19.66
CA TYR A 264 -2.51 -6.35 19.08
C TYR A 264 -2.42 -6.88 17.64
N CYS A 265 -1.63 -6.24 16.80
CA CYS A 265 -1.48 -6.65 15.42
C CYS A 265 -0.78 -8.01 15.30
N ASP A 266 0.26 -8.26 16.10
CA ASP A 266 0.95 -9.56 16.16
C ASP A 266 -0.02 -10.70 16.56
N GLU A 267 -0.90 -10.45 17.56
CA GLU A 267 -1.92 -11.42 18.00
C GLU A 267 -2.95 -11.72 16.92
N LYS A 268 -3.38 -10.71 16.16
CA LYS A 268 -4.42 -10.83 15.12
C LYS A 268 -3.88 -11.23 13.75
N GLY A 269 -2.57 -11.21 13.54
CA GLY A 269 -1.94 -11.41 12.23
C GLY A 269 -2.09 -10.22 11.28
N TYR A 270 -2.32 -9.02 11.83
CA TYR A 270 -2.45 -7.78 11.08
C TYR A 270 -1.09 -7.14 10.86
N ARG A 271 -1.00 -6.28 9.85
CA ARG A 271 0.17 -5.44 9.61
C ARG A 271 -0.10 -4.04 10.16
N TYR A 272 0.96 -3.31 10.49
CA TYR A 272 0.78 -1.96 11.05
C TYR A 272 1.94 -1.04 10.74
N TYR A 273 1.64 0.25 10.72
CA TYR A 273 2.62 1.33 10.77
C TYR A 273 2.21 2.36 11.83
N VAL A 274 3.19 2.88 12.58
CA VAL A 274 2.97 3.95 13.56
C VAL A 274 3.80 5.17 13.16
N SER A 275 3.12 6.15 12.59
CA SER A 275 3.74 7.42 12.20
C SER A 275 3.93 8.35 13.38
N ARG A 276 4.97 9.17 13.32
CA ARG A 276 5.24 10.25 14.27
C ARG A 276 4.79 11.62 13.79
N THR A 277 4.42 11.71 12.51
CA THR A 277 3.96 12.94 11.86
C THR A 277 2.64 12.68 11.15
N LEU A 278 1.78 13.70 11.08
CA LEU A 278 0.52 13.63 10.36
C LEU A 278 0.76 13.52 8.85
N ASN A 279 1.80 14.19 8.35
CA ASN A 279 2.14 14.18 6.93
C ASN A 279 2.79 12.87 6.46
N LEU A 280 2.97 11.87 7.34
CA LEU A 280 3.57 10.58 6.97
C LEU A 280 4.97 10.72 6.33
N GLU A 281 5.76 11.67 6.85
CA GLU A 281 7.15 11.87 6.45
C GLU A 281 8.07 10.85 7.15
N VAL A 282 9.15 10.47 6.46
CA VAL A 282 10.23 9.70 7.12
C VAL A 282 10.84 10.49 8.27
N VAL A 283 11.20 9.80 9.34
CA VAL A 283 11.90 10.41 10.47
C VAL A 283 13.41 10.38 10.19
N LYS A 284 13.96 11.49 9.75
CA LYS A 284 15.41 11.67 9.58
C LYS A 284 16.03 11.78 10.97
N SER A 285 16.76 10.75 11.39
CA SER A 285 17.44 10.66 12.70
C SER A 285 18.70 11.54 12.76
#